data_6a1cec2d243235aeca4501723d16e148
#
_entry.id   6a1cec2d243235aeca4501723d16e148
#
_cell.length_a   1.000
_cell.length_b   1.000
_cell.length_c   1.000
_cell.angle_alpha   90.00
_cell.angle_beta   90.00
_cell.angle_gamma   90.00
#
_symmetry.space_group_name_H-M   'P 1'
#
loop_
_entity.id
_entity.type
_entity.pdbx_description
1 polymer ?
#
loop_
_entity_poly.entity_id
_entity_poly.type
_entity_poly.pdbx_seq_one_letter_code
_entity_poly.pdbx_strand_id
1 'polypeptide(L)'
;MLCDVWNHHTCRGAEVRLERLIPRMAAVVQTLRRRGVLIVHAPSNTMDFYAGTPARERVLEATPVAPPADLERDDPPLPIDAEDGGCDTLPDHEHPRYERGMPYPWTRQHAGIEIDQAQDVISDSGRDLYAVYQARGVRHVLIMGVHTNMCVLHRTFAIKQLVRWGVDVAPCCAT
;
A
#
# COMPACT_ATOMS: atom_id res chain seq x y z
N MET A 1 3.11 4.58 -5.74
CA MET A 1 2.11 3.99 -4.83
C MET A 1 2.73 3.72 -3.47
N LEU A 2 1.98 4.01 -2.41
CA LEU A 2 2.33 3.71 -1.01
C LEU A 2 1.47 2.55 -0.53
N CYS A 3 2.11 1.43 -0.18
CA CYS A 3 1.44 0.20 0.24
C CYS A 3 1.56 0.06 1.76
N ASP A 4 0.40 0.03 2.44
CA ASP A 4 0.26 -0.29 3.86
C ASP A 4 1.16 0.51 4.82
N VAL A 5 1.34 1.79 4.52
CA VAL A 5 2.05 2.74 5.38
C VAL A 5 1.08 3.23 6.47
N TRP A 6 0.75 2.35 7.41
CA TRP A 6 -0.26 2.59 8.44
C TRP A 6 0.25 3.44 9.61
N ASN A 7 -0.71 3.99 10.37
CA ASN A 7 -0.43 4.74 11.60
C ASN A 7 -0.02 3.86 12.80
N HIS A 8 -0.37 2.57 12.78
CA HIS A 8 -0.02 1.56 13.78
C HIS A 8 0.23 0.22 13.12
N HIS A 9 0.89 -0.69 13.81
CA HIS A 9 1.13 -2.06 13.35
C HIS A 9 1.09 -3.05 14.53
N THR A 10 0.81 -4.32 14.24
CA THR A 10 0.88 -5.42 15.22
C THR A 10 2.31 -5.69 15.72
N CYS A 11 3.31 -5.31 14.93
CA CYS A 11 4.72 -5.47 15.23
C CYS A 11 5.35 -4.11 15.57
N ARG A 12 5.77 -3.93 16.81
CA ARG A 12 6.44 -2.70 17.25
C ARG A 12 7.73 -2.40 16.48
N GLY A 13 8.50 -3.43 16.19
CA GLY A 13 9.70 -3.25 15.39
C GLY A 13 9.42 -2.68 14.00
N ALA A 14 8.28 -3.05 13.39
CA ALA A 14 7.83 -2.47 12.13
C ALA A 14 7.47 -0.98 12.30
N GLU A 15 6.78 -0.60 13.38
CA GLU A 15 6.47 0.81 13.68
C GLU A 15 7.75 1.65 13.84
N VAL A 16 8.70 1.17 14.65
CA VAL A 16 9.98 1.87 14.87
C VAL A 16 10.77 2.04 13.56
N ARG A 17 10.77 1.03 12.71
CA ARG A 17 11.43 1.12 11.40
C ARG A 17 10.70 2.09 10.47
N LEU A 18 9.37 2.04 10.48
CA LEU A 18 8.55 2.94 9.67
C LEU A 18 8.77 4.40 10.04
N GLU A 19 8.78 4.74 11.34
CA GLU A 19 9.04 6.11 11.81
C GLU A 19 10.35 6.68 11.23
N ARG A 20 11.37 5.86 11.10
CA ARG A 20 12.66 6.25 10.49
C ARG A 20 12.57 6.45 8.97
N LEU A 21 11.67 5.74 8.31
CA LEU A 21 11.47 5.81 6.86
C LEU A 21 10.55 6.96 6.44
N ILE A 22 9.60 7.36 7.29
CA ILE A 22 8.58 8.37 6.98
C ILE A 22 9.16 9.66 6.39
N PRO A 23 10.21 10.30 6.95
CA PRO A 23 10.71 11.54 6.37
C PRO A 23 11.22 11.38 4.93
N ARG A 24 11.86 10.24 4.64
CA ARG A 24 12.36 9.95 3.28
C ARG A 24 11.21 9.65 2.32
N MET A 25 10.24 8.84 2.74
CA MET A 25 9.06 8.52 1.95
C MET A 25 8.27 9.79 1.63
N ALA A 26 8.06 10.66 2.61
CA ALA A 26 7.38 11.95 2.41
C ALA A 26 8.12 12.84 1.40
N ALA A 27 9.45 12.92 1.49
CA ALA A 27 10.25 13.70 0.53
C ALA A 27 10.16 13.15 -0.90
N VAL A 28 10.15 11.82 -1.06
CA VAL A 28 9.95 11.16 -2.36
C VAL A 28 8.56 11.47 -2.90
N VAL A 29 7.50 11.32 -2.09
CA VAL A 29 6.12 11.63 -2.48
C VAL A 29 6.00 13.09 -2.96
N GLN A 30 6.48 14.03 -2.17
CA GLN A 30 6.44 15.46 -2.53
C GLN A 30 7.18 15.74 -3.84
N THR A 31 8.35 15.12 -4.01
CA THR A 31 9.17 15.31 -5.23
C THR A 31 8.47 14.76 -6.47
N LEU A 32 7.89 13.56 -6.37
CA LEU A 32 7.17 12.93 -7.48
C LEU A 32 5.87 13.69 -7.79
N ARG A 33 5.13 14.12 -6.77
CA ARG A 33 3.92 14.94 -6.94
C ARG A 33 4.21 16.24 -7.70
N ARG A 34 5.26 16.98 -7.33
CA ARG A 34 5.68 18.19 -8.06
C ARG A 34 6.07 17.95 -9.52
N ARG A 35 6.41 16.73 -9.87
CA ARG A 35 6.70 16.31 -11.26
C ARG A 35 5.48 15.78 -12.00
N GLY A 36 4.28 15.91 -11.45
CA GLY A 36 3.03 15.45 -12.06
C GLY A 36 2.81 13.94 -11.99
N VAL A 37 3.56 13.21 -11.15
CA VAL A 37 3.34 11.78 -10.95
C VAL A 37 2.11 11.58 -10.06
N LEU A 38 1.18 10.72 -10.49
CA LEU A 38 0.03 10.34 -9.68
C LEU A 38 0.49 9.65 -8.39
N ILE A 39 0.09 10.18 -7.25
CA ILE A 39 0.32 9.54 -5.97
C ILE A 39 -0.90 8.69 -5.61
N VAL A 40 -0.64 7.43 -5.29
CA VAL A 40 -1.64 6.45 -4.87
C VAL A 40 -1.34 6.05 -3.44
N HIS A 41 -2.30 6.22 -2.56
CA HIS A 41 -2.24 5.78 -1.17
C HIS A 41 -3.09 4.51 -1.02
N ALA A 42 -2.49 3.44 -0.50
CA ALA A 42 -3.16 2.16 -0.39
C ALA A 42 -2.97 1.54 1.03
N PRO A 43 -3.55 2.18 2.06
CA PRO A 43 -3.55 1.64 3.42
C PRO A 43 -4.71 0.65 3.58
N SER A 44 -4.45 -0.64 3.45
CA SER A 44 -5.46 -1.69 3.50
C SER A 44 -6.28 -1.68 4.78
N ASN A 45 -7.56 -2.04 4.65
CA ASN A 45 -8.52 -2.15 5.76
C ASN A 45 -8.77 -0.82 6.51
N THR A 46 -8.67 0.32 5.82
CA THR A 46 -8.89 1.64 6.42
C THR A 46 -9.80 2.53 5.58
N MET A 47 -10.46 1.99 4.57
CA MET A 47 -11.23 2.80 3.62
C MET A 47 -12.40 3.54 4.25
N ASP A 48 -12.98 3.03 5.34
CA ASP A 48 -14.05 3.72 6.08
C ASP A 48 -13.59 5.08 6.62
N PHE A 49 -12.32 5.19 7.03
CA PHE A 49 -11.75 6.46 7.47
C PHE A 49 -11.71 7.52 6.35
N TYR A 50 -11.63 7.08 5.10
CA TYR A 50 -11.51 7.95 3.93
C TYR A 50 -12.81 8.15 3.16
N ALA A 51 -13.92 7.59 3.63
CA ALA A 51 -15.23 7.74 3.00
C ALA A 51 -15.59 9.23 2.84
N GLY A 52 -16.00 9.61 1.64
CA GLY A 52 -16.37 10.99 1.31
C GLY A 52 -15.18 11.96 1.15
N THR A 53 -13.94 11.51 1.28
CA THR A 53 -12.79 12.37 0.99
C THR A 53 -12.56 12.50 -0.52
N PRO A 54 -12.12 13.69 -1.02
CA PRO A 54 -11.91 13.88 -2.46
C PRO A 54 -10.93 12.88 -3.09
N ALA A 55 -9.90 12.47 -2.37
CA ALA A 55 -8.95 11.47 -2.84
C ALA A 55 -9.59 10.07 -3.00
N ARG A 56 -10.57 9.71 -2.14
CA ARG A 56 -11.34 8.46 -2.25
C ARG A 56 -12.38 8.55 -3.37
N GLU A 57 -13.14 9.64 -3.42
CA GLU A 57 -14.19 9.85 -4.42
C GLU A 57 -13.62 9.77 -5.84
N ARG A 58 -12.45 10.34 -6.12
CA ARG A 58 -11.80 10.21 -7.44
C ARG A 58 -11.57 8.77 -7.89
N VAL A 59 -11.39 7.85 -6.95
CA VAL A 59 -11.28 6.43 -7.30
C VAL A 59 -12.65 5.84 -7.61
N LEU A 60 -13.67 6.18 -6.82
CA LEU A 60 -15.03 5.67 -6.97
C LEU A 60 -15.71 6.21 -8.25
N GLU A 61 -15.35 7.41 -8.68
CA GLU A 61 -15.82 8.03 -9.92
C GLU A 61 -15.16 7.47 -11.19
N ALA A 62 -14.04 6.75 -11.06
CA ALA A 62 -13.40 6.15 -12.21
C ALA A 62 -14.30 5.09 -12.85
N THR A 63 -14.48 5.18 -14.16
CA THR A 63 -15.25 4.17 -14.91
C THR A 63 -14.64 2.79 -14.68
N PRO A 64 -15.40 1.83 -14.18
CA PRO A 64 -14.88 0.49 -13.93
C PRO A 64 -14.33 -0.15 -15.22
N VAL A 65 -13.11 -0.64 -15.13
CA VAL A 65 -12.46 -1.38 -16.21
C VAL A 65 -12.04 -2.73 -15.65
N ALA A 66 -12.47 -3.80 -16.31
CA ALA A 66 -12.04 -5.14 -15.90
C ALA A 66 -10.53 -5.29 -16.18
N PRO A 67 -9.73 -5.72 -15.20
CA PRO A 67 -8.36 -6.09 -15.47
C PRO A 67 -8.29 -7.23 -16.51
N PRO A 68 -7.17 -7.39 -17.22
CA PRO A 68 -6.97 -8.53 -18.09
C PRO A 68 -6.99 -9.84 -17.28
N ALA A 69 -7.13 -10.97 -17.98
CA ALA A 69 -6.92 -12.27 -17.34
C ALA A 69 -5.51 -12.33 -16.75
N ASP A 70 -5.39 -12.93 -15.57
CA ASP A 70 -4.10 -13.08 -14.93
C ASP A 70 -3.14 -13.88 -15.81
N LEU A 71 -1.95 -13.36 -16.01
CA LEU A 71 -0.87 -14.10 -16.61
C LEU A 71 -0.46 -15.24 -15.66
N GLU A 72 -0.30 -16.45 -16.20
CA GLU A 72 0.25 -17.55 -15.43
C GLU A 72 1.66 -17.22 -14.96
N ARG A 73 1.90 -17.35 -13.68
CA ARG A 73 3.19 -17.15 -13.02
C ARG A 73 3.33 -18.12 -11.86
N ASP A 74 4.53 -18.61 -11.67
CA ASP A 74 4.84 -19.34 -10.43
C ASP A 74 4.60 -18.41 -9.24
N ASP A 75 3.85 -18.88 -8.27
CA ASP A 75 3.52 -18.15 -7.07
C ASP A 75 3.90 -18.97 -5.84
N PRO A 76 5.19 -18.98 -5.47
CA PRO A 76 5.64 -19.71 -4.30
C PRO A 76 4.92 -19.18 -3.05
N PRO A 77 4.76 -20.02 -2.00
CA PRO A 77 4.18 -19.57 -0.74
C PRO A 77 4.96 -18.41 -0.14
N LEU A 78 4.35 -17.72 0.79
CA LEU A 78 5.05 -16.69 1.57
C LEU A 78 6.31 -17.27 2.20
N PRO A 79 7.44 -16.58 2.12
CA PRO A 79 8.72 -17.07 2.67
C PRO A 79 8.79 -16.98 4.20
N ILE A 80 7.74 -16.51 4.86
CA ILE A 80 7.68 -16.29 6.31
C ILE A 80 6.39 -16.84 6.88
N ASP A 81 6.44 -17.22 8.14
CA ASP A 81 5.25 -17.46 8.95
C ASP A 81 4.57 -16.12 9.26
N ALA A 82 3.28 -16.03 8.98
CA ALA A 82 2.48 -14.84 9.20
C ALA A 82 1.41 -15.03 10.30
N GLU A 83 1.48 -16.10 11.08
CA GLU A 83 0.49 -16.38 12.12
C GLU A 83 0.45 -15.28 13.20
N ASP A 84 1.59 -14.70 13.51
CA ASP A 84 1.75 -13.58 14.46
C ASP A 84 1.65 -12.19 13.80
N GLY A 85 1.07 -12.09 12.61
CA GLY A 85 1.04 -10.84 11.84
C GLY A 85 2.35 -10.52 11.12
N GLY A 86 3.27 -11.49 11.03
CA GLY A 86 4.55 -11.35 10.34
C GLY A 86 5.60 -10.60 11.15
N CYS A 87 5.48 -10.56 12.46
CA CYS A 87 6.46 -9.93 13.33
C CYS A 87 7.63 -10.87 13.59
N ASP A 88 8.81 -10.50 13.11
CA ASP A 88 10.08 -11.23 13.29
C ASP A 88 11.03 -10.56 14.30
N THR A 89 10.55 -9.54 15.00
CA THR A 89 11.35 -8.75 15.96
C THR A 89 11.23 -9.34 17.35
N LEU A 90 12.32 -9.92 17.86
CA LEU A 90 12.42 -10.44 19.24
C LEU A 90 13.15 -9.43 20.14
N PRO A 91 12.68 -9.22 21.37
CA PRO A 91 11.34 -9.49 21.92
C PRO A 91 10.46 -8.25 21.82
N ASP A 92 9.31 -8.37 21.22
CA ASP A 92 8.32 -7.27 21.11
C ASP A 92 7.42 -7.23 22.38
N HIS A 93 8.04 -7.22 23.55
CA HIS A 93 7.37 -7.39 24.85
C HIS A 93 6.42 -6.26 25.25
N GLU A 94 6.45 -5.13 24.56
CA GLU A 94 5.65 -3.95 24.90
C GLU A 94 4.36 -3.84 24.08
N HIS A 95 4.20 -4.67 23.04
CA HIS A 95 2.97 -4.75 22.27
C HIS A 95 2.19 -6.02 22.61
N PRO A 96 0.87 -5.93 22.78
CA PRO A 96 0.06 -7.13 22.86
C PRO A 96 0.27 -7.93 21.58
N ARG A 97 0.51 -9.23 21.75
CA ARG A 97 0.62 -10.16 20.62
C ARG A 97 -0.66 -10.09 19.80
N TYR A 98 -0.53 -9.90 18.50
CA TYR A 98 -1.68 -10.01 17.61
C TYR A 98 -2.14 -11.48 17.57
N GLU A 99 -3.40 -11.70 17.89
CA GLU A 99 -4.05 -12.99 17.72
C GLU A 99 -5.03 -12.91 16.56
N ARG A 100 -5.11 -13.99 15.79
CA ARG A 100 -6.02 -14.08 14.63
C ARG A 100 -7.46 -13.79 15.08
N GLY A 101 -8.09 -12.79 14.46
CA GLY A 101 -9.45 -12.36 14.74
C GLY A 101 -9.55 -11.15 15.67
N MET A 102 -8.45 -10.64 16.21
CA MET A 102 -8.43 -9.34 16.85
C MET A 102 -8.60 -8.21 15.82
N PRO A 103 -9.22 -7.09 16.18
CA PRO A 103 -9.21 -5.90 15.34
C PRO A 103 -7.77 -5.45 15.06
N TYR A 104 -7.51 -5.05 13.83
CA TYR A 104 -6.21 -4.47 13.50
C TYR A 104 -6.00 -3.14 14.26
N PRO A 105 -4.77 -2.85 14.72
CA PRO A 105 -4.49 -1.61 15.44
C PRO A 105 -4.47 -0.37 14.53
N TRP A 106 -4.30 -0.55 13.22
CA TRP A 106 -4.28 0.56 12.28
C TRP A 106 -5.68 1.01 11.89
N THR A 107 -5.82 2.30 11.68
CA THR A 107 -7.09 2.93 11.31
C THR A 107 -6.97 3.83 10.07
N ARG A 108 -5.74 4.18 9.69
CA ARG A 108 -5.46 5.10 8.58
C ARG A 108 -3.98 5.02 8.17
N GLN A 109 -3.64 5.72 7.10
CA GLN A 109 -2.25 5.96 6.74
C GLN A 109 -1.53 6.78 7.81
N HIS A 110 -0.21 6.59 7.92
CA HIS A 110 0.65 7.37 8.79
C HIS A 110 0.59 8.86 8.45
N ALA A 111 0.37 9.70 9.46
CA ALA A 111 0.13 11.14 9.28
C ALA A 111 1.34 11.91 8.74
N GLY A 112 2.55 11.35 8.87
CA GLY A 112 3.77 11.95 8.33
C GLY A 112 3.87 11.94 6.80
N ILE A 113 2.93 11.28 6.10
CA ILE A 113 2.81 11.33 4.65
C ILE A 113 1.48 12.00 4.29
N GLU A 114 1.59 13.20 3.76
CA GLU A 114 0.44 13.99 3.31
C GLU A 114 -0.31 13.31 2.17
N ILE A 115 -1.64 13.35 2.23
CA ILE A 115 -2.56 13.02 1.15
C ILE A 115 -3.09 14.33 0.58
N ASP A 116 -2.68 14.68 -0.62
CA ASP A 116 -3.17 15.88 -1.30
C ASP A 116 -4.58 15.60 -1.85
N GLN A 117 -5.57 16.16 -1.16
CA GLN A 117 -6.97 15.96 -1.53
C GLN A 117 -7.35 16.54 -2.89
N ALA A 118 -6.51 17.38 -3.50
CA ALA A 118 -6.78 17.93 -4.82
C ALA A 118 -6.36 17.00 -5.97
N GLN A 119 -5.37 16.12 -5.78
CA GLN A 119 -4.80 15.37 -6.88
C GLN A 119 -4.49 13.89 -6.60
N ASP A 120 -4.23 13.51 -5.33
CA ASP A 120 -3.91 12.12 -4.99
C ASP A 120 -5.16 11.22 -5.04
N VAL A 121 -4.94 9.92 -5.03
CA VAL A 121 -6.02 8.92 -4.95
C VAL A 121 -5.75 7.94 -3.81
N ILE A 122 -6.83 7.39 -3.24
CA ILE A 122 -6.72 6.43 -2.15
C ILE A 122 -7.68 5.26 -2.34
N SER A 123 -7.14 4.04 -2.33
CA SER A 123 -7.90 2.78 -2.36
C SER A 123 -7.01 1.61 -1.96
N ASP A 124 -7.62 0.59 -1.37
CA ASP A 124 -7.02 -0.73 -1.12
C ASP A 124 -7.59 -1.82 -2.04
N SER A 125 -8.32 -1.44 -3.07
CA SER A 125 -8.83 -2.32 -4.11
C SER A 125 -7.96 -2.27 -5.36
N GLY A 126 -7.33 -3.39 -5.71
CA GLY A 126 -6.53 -3.47 -6.94
C GLY A 126 -7.34 -3.21 -8.20
N ARG A 127 -8.61 -3.64 -8.25
CA ARG A 127 -9.49 -3.42 -9.40
C ARG A 127 -9.83 -1.95 -9.58
N ASP A 128 -10.14 -1.25 -8.48
CA ASP A 128 -10.44 0.19 -8.54
C ASP A 128 -9.21 0.97 -8.99
N LEU A 129 -8.03 0.62 -8.45
CA LEU A 129 -6.77 1.24 -8.85
C LEU A 129 -6.41 0.94 -10.31
N TYR A 130 -6.70 -0.27 -10.80
CA TYR A 130 -6.52 -0.59 -12.21
C TYR A 130 -7.40 0.30 -13.11
N ALA A 131 -8.66 0.52 -12.74
CA ALA A 131 -9.53 1.45 -13.48
C ALA A 131 -8.97 2.88 -13.50
N VAL A 132 -8.45 3.36 -12.38
CA VAL A 132 -7.76 4.67 -12.30
C VAL A 132 -6.53 4.71 -13.20
N TYR A 133 -5.72 3.64 -13.23
CA TYR A 133 -4.54 3.56 -14.09
C TYR A 133 -4.90 3.65 -15.56
N GLN A 134 -5.95 2.93 -15.98
CA GLN A 134 -6.44 3.00 -17.35
C GLN A 134 -6.95 4.40 -17.70
N ALA A 135 -7.76 5.00 -16.85
CA ALA A 135 -8.32 6.34 -17.04
C ALA A 135 -7.23 7.43 -17.13
N ARG A 136 -6.10 7.25 -16.43
CA ARG A 136 -4.99 8.21 -16.39
C ARG A 136 -3.83 7.84 -17.29
N GLY A 137 -3.91 6.75 -18.07
CA GLY A 137 -2.83 6.29 -18.93
C GLY A 137 -1.56 5.86 -18.19
N VAL A 138 -1.69 5.40 -16.93
CA VAL A 138 -0.56 4.93 -16.12
C VAL A 138 -0.11 3.57 -16.64
N ARG A 139 1.16 3.45 -17.01
CA ARG A 139 1.78 2.22 -17.51
C ARG A 139 2.86 1.67 -16.57
N HIS A 140 3.43 2.54 -15.75
CA HIS A 140 4.53 2.19 -14.85
C HIS A 140 4.14 2.56 -13.42
N VAL A 141 4.35 1.66 -12.49
CA VAL A 141 4.06 1.86 -11.07
C VAL A 141 5.33 1.71 -10.26
N LEU A 142 5.68 2.76 -9.52
CA LEU A 142 6.68 2.66 -8.46
C LEU A 142 5.95 2.36 -7.14
N ILE A 143 6.33 1.30 -6.46
CA ILE A 143 5.72 0.90 -5.19
C ILE A 143 6.73 1.02 -4.06
N MET A 144 6.33 1.67 -2.98
CA MET A 144 7.03 1.67 -1.70
C MET A 144 6.03 1.38 -0.59
N GLY A 145 6.48 0.79 0.50
CA GLY A 145 5.58 0.43 1.59
C GLY A 145 6.26 -0.36 2.66
N VAL A 146 5.44 -0.92 3.53
CA VAL A 146 5.89 -1.72 4.68
C VAL A 146 5.57 -3.18 4.45
N HIS A 147 6.43 -4.06 5.00
CA HIS A 147 6.45 -5.50 4.79
C HIS A 147 6.62 -5.87 3.31
N THR A 148 7.84 -5.67 2.84
CA THR A 148 8.21 -5.95 1.44
C THR A 148 7.87 -7.38 1.03
N ASN A 149 8.12 -8.35 1.90
CA ASN A 149 7.87 -9.77 1.69
C ASN A 149 6.40 -10.22 1.91
N MET A 150 5.52 -9.33 2.33
CA MET A 150 4.08 -9.60 2.53
C MET A 150 3.22 -8.64 1.71
N CYS A 151 2.90 -7.48 2.28
CA CYS A 151 1.94 -6.53 1.71
C CYS A 151 2.38 -6.01 0.34
N VAL A 152 3.63 -5.55 0.22
CA VAL A 152 4.18 -5.00 -1.03
C VAL A 152 4.24 -6.05 -2.14
N LEU A 153 4.33 -7.34 -1.82
CA LEU A 153 4.28 -8.41 -2.80
C LEU A 153 2.86 -8.89 -3.11
N HIS A 154 1.98 -9.03 -2.11
CA HIS A 154 0.80 -9.89 -2.21
C HIS A 154 -0.56 -9.19 -2.17
N ARG A 155 -0.64 -7.88 -1.87
CA ARG A 155 -1.91 -7.17 -1.93
C ARG A 155 -2.52 -7.20 -3.34
N THR A 156 -3.83 -7.07 -3.44
CA THR A 156 -4.55 -7.06 -4.73
C THR A 156 -4.12 -5.94 -5.68
N PHE A 157 -3.41 -4.95 -5.16
CA PHE A 157 -2.84 -3.81 -5.87
C PHE A 157 -1.31 -3.83 -5.88
N ALA A 158 -0.67 -4.89 -5.40
CA ALA A 158 0.77 -4.96 -5.18
C ALA A 158 1.51 -5.70 -6.31
N ILE A 159 2.81 -5.93 -6.13
CA ILE A 159 3.72 -6.34 -7.20
C ILE A 159 3.22 -7.59 -7.96
N LYS A 160 2.89 -8.68 -7.25
CA LYS A 160 2.48 -9.93 -7.90
C LYS A 160 1.23 -9.74 -8.76
N GLN A 161 0.23 -9.02 -8.24
CA GLN A 161 -1.00 -8.79 -8.99
C GLN A 161 -0.77 -7.86 -10.19
N LEU A 162 0.00 -6.79 -10.01
CA LEU A 162 0.33 -5.88 -11.12
C LEU A 162 1.06 -6.61 -12.24
N VAL A 163 2.04 -7.47 -11.90
CA VAL A 163 2.77 -8.29 -12.86
C VAL A 163 1.83 -9.26 -13.58
N ARG A 164 0.88 -9.89 -12.88
CA ARG A 164 -0.13 -10.75 -13.49
C ARG A 164 -1.01 -10.02 -14.50
N TRP A 165 -1.27 -8.75 -14.28
CA TRP A 165 -2.01 -7.89 -15.21
C TRP A 165 -1.15 -7.23 -16.29
N GLY A 166 0.13 -7.55 -16.34
CA GLY A 166 1.06 -7.00 -17.33
C GLY A 166 1.40 -5.53 -17.10
N VAL A 167 1.22 -5.02 -15.89
CA VAL A 167 1.62 -3.66 -15.51
C VAL A 167 3.09 -3.66 -15.12
N ASP A 168 3.86 -2.73 -15.68
CA ASP A 168 5.25 -2.54 -15.28
C ASP A 168 5.33 -2.00 -13.85
N VAL A 169 5.92 -2.75 -12.95
CA VAL A 169 6.07 -2.35 -11.55
C VAL A 169 7.51 -2.49 -11.08
N ALA A 170 7.97 -1.50 -10.35
CA ALA A 170 9.28 -1.52 -9.71
C ALA A 170 9.17 -1.13 -8.23
N PRO A 171 9.84 -1.85 -7.32
CA PRO A 171 9.96 -1.42 -5.94
C PRO A 171 10.83 -0.18 -5.84
N CYS A 172 10.42 0.78 -5.02
CA CYS A 172 11.25 1.92 -4.65
C CYS A 172 12.04 1.55 -3.38
N CYS A 173 13.28 1.16 -3.55
CA CYS A 173 14.17 0.86 -2.43
C CYS A 173 14.63 2.18 -1.80
N ALA A 174 14.29 2.40 -0.53
CA ALA A 174 14.91 3.43 0.29
C ALA A 174 16.25 2.87 0.81
N THR A 175 17.33 3.00 0.03
CA THR A 175 18.70 2.74 0.51
C THR A 175 19.17 3.88 1.41
#